data_fd0a465b534936251814da647bbba9f4
#
_entry.id   fd0a465b534936251814da647bbba9f4
#
_cell.length_a   1.000
_cell.length_b   1.000
_cell.length_c   1.000
_cell.angle_alpha   90.00
_cell.angle_beta   90.00
_cell.angle_gamma   90.00
#
_symmetry.space_group_name_H-M   'P 1'
#
loop_
_entity.id
_entity.type
_entity.pdbx_description
1 polymer ?
#
loop_
_entity_poly.entity_id
_entity_poly.type
_entity_poly.pdbx_seq_one_letter_code
_entity_poly.pdbx_strand_id
1 'polypeptide(L)'
;MVCFADLLKKELDSHMNQFGSDSYLMMDKKWAENMQISPVIYYHYNSLSSWAFISINRRKKELSAFKNEYGIDSIDEKLESSIELFRPYFKRYKGKYFIKGTDEESKEEVEFFLEREWRSFPVVEGYEHLYLDINDYKDLGKRNTYQKQLFEHGYCLKFDWDDILKIGCCRKKKREVIQAIQNTFGVDRKTARKKIEIIRKKLVN
;
A
#
# COMPACT_ATOMS: atom_id res chain seq x y z
N MET A 1 -4.44 4.04 0.67
CA MET A 1 -3.02 3.62 0.77
C MET A 1 -2.66 2.78 -0.44
N VAL A 2 -1.54 3.06 -1.06
CA VAL A 2 -0.93 2.23 -2.12
C VAL A 2 0.39 1.71 -1.59
N CYS A 3 0.64 0.40 -1.78
CA CYS A 3 1.84 -0.27 -1.31
C CYS A 3 2.68 -0.73 -2.50
N PHE A 4 3.99 -0.58 -2.37
CA PHE A 4 4.99 -1.06 -3.30
C PHE A 4 5.98 -1.95 -2.56
N ALA A 5 6.55 -2.94 -3.25
CA ALA A 5 7.61 -3.77 -2.71
C ALA A 5 8.91 -3.50 -3.46
N ASP A 6 10.01 -3.25 -2.73
CA ASP A 6 11.34 -3.05 -3.31
C ASP A 6 12.06 -4.40 -3.38
N LEU A 7 11.76 -5.17 -4.42
CA LEU A 7 12.18 -6.56 -4.59
C LEU A 7 13.34 -6.70 -5.56
N LEU A 8 14.26 -7.60 -5.23
CA LEU A 8 15.21 -8.10 -6.22
C LEU A 8 14.47 -9.02 -7.23
N LYS A 9 14.95 -9.07 -8.46
CA LYS A 9 14.34 -9.90 -9.51
C LYS A 9 14.13 -11.36 -9.10
N LYS A 10 15.07 -11.94 -8.33
CA LYS A 10 14.97 -13.32 -7.83
C LYS A 10 13.87 -13.54 -6.77
N GLU A 11 13.39 -12.47 -6.13
CA GLU A 11 12.38 -12.51 -5.08
C GLU A 11 10.97 -12.33 -5.66
N LEU A 12 10.87 -11.80 -6.88
CA LEU A 12 9.60 -11.44 -7.50
C LEU A 12 8.66 -12.64 -7.64
N ASP A 13 9.16 -13.79 -8.09
CA ASP A 13 8.33 -14.99 -8.29
C ASP A 13 7.74 -15.49 -6.95
N SER A 14 8.54 -15.49 -5.88
CA SER A 14 8.10 -15.89 -4.54
C SER A 14 7.03 -14.92 -4.01
N HIS A 15 7.28 -13.62 -4.14
CA HIS A 15 6.34 -12.59 -3.72
C HIS A 15 5.01 -12.66 -4.48
N MET A 16 5.06 -12.82 -5.80
CA MET A 16 3.85 -12.97 -6.61
C MET A 16 3.03 -14.21 -6.24
N ASN A 17 3.71 -15.32 -5.93
CA ASN A 17 3.04 -16.55 -5.49
C ASN A 17 2.37 -16.36 -4.12
N GLN A 18 3.05 -15.71 -3.18
CA GLN A 18 2.52 -15.40 -1.84
C GLN A 18 1.23 -14.58 -1.92
N PHE A 19 1.16 -13.60 -2.81
CA PHE A 19 -0.02 -12.74 -2.98
C PHE A 19 -1.00 -13.21 -4.07
N GLY A 20 -0.79 -14.39 -4.66
CA GLY A 20 -1.64 -14.92 -5.73
C GLY A 20 -1.73 -14.01 -6.95
N SER A 21 -0.68 -13.21 -7.21
CA SER A 21 -0.67 -12.27 -8.32
C SER A 21 -0.22 -12.93 -9.62
N ASP A 22 -0.82 -12.52 -10.74
CA ASP A 22 -0.45 -12.96 -12.08
C ASP A 22 0.09 -11.82 -12.96
N SER A 23 0.26 -10.66 -12.35
CA SER A 23 0.76 -9.45 -12.99
C SER A 23 1.48 -8.55 -12.00
N TYR A 24 2.37 -7.71 -12.51
CA TYR A 24 3.04 -6.68 -11.72
C TYR A 24 3.30 -5.42 -12.56
N LEU A 25 3.46 -4.31 -11.88
CA LEU A 25 3.92 -3.04 -12.43
C LEU A 25 5.24 -2.68 -11.72
N MET A 26 6.31 -2.54 -12.47
CA MET A 26 7.60 -2.11 -11.97
C MET A 26 7.78 -0.62 -12.28
N MET A 27 7.89 0.18 -11.23
CA MET A 27 8.04 1.63 -11.33
C MET A 27 9.49 2.06 -11.17
N ASP A 28 9.84 3.22 -11.73
CA ASP A 28 11.11 3.86 -11.46
C ASP A 28 11.16 4.34 -9.99
N LYS A 29 12.27 4.10 -9.32
CA LYS A 29 12.44 4.48 -7.92
C LYS A 29 12.46 6.01 -7.73
N LYS A 30 13.01 6.74 -8.69
CA LYS A 30 13.01 8.21 -8.68
C LYS A 30 11.60 8.77 -8.75
N TRP A 31 10.71 8.12 -9.52
CA TRP A 31 9.30 8.47 -9.51
C TRP A 31 8.71 8.31 -8.11
N ALA A 32 8.99 7.19 -7.44
CA ALA A 32 8.49 6.95 -6.08
C ALA A 32 9.00 8.01 -5.09
N GLU A 33 10.27 8.40 -5.19
CA GLU A 33 10.87 9.47 -4.39
C GLU A 33 10.20 10.83 -4.67
N ASN A 34 9.99 11.18 -5.93
CA ASN A 34 9.32 12.42 -6.35
C ASN A 34 7.86 12.47 -5.87
N MET A 35 7.17 11.33 -5.82
CA MET A 35 5.81 11.20 -5.30
C MET A 35 5.77 11.08 -3.78
N GLN A 36 6.89 11.27 -3.09
CA GLN A 36 7.03 11.21 -1.62
C GLN A 36 6.54 9.87 -1.04
N ILE A 37 6.67 8.79 -1.80
CA ILE A 37 6.38 7.44 -1.34
C ILE A 37 7.49 7.05 -0.37
N SER A 38 7.15 6.66 0.84
CA SER A 38 8.11 6.46 1.92
C SER A 38 8.24 4.99 2.29
N PRO A 39 9.45 4.53 2.68
CA PRO A 39 9.64 3.18 3.17
C PRO A 39 8.91 2.97 4.49
N VAL A 40 8.48 1.74 4.71
CA VAL A 40 7.85 1.30 5.96
C VAL A 40 8.91 1.07 7.03
N ILE A 41 8.60 1.47 8.25
CA ILE A 41 9.40 1.21 9.43
C ILE A 41 8.96 -0.13 10.02
N TYR A 42 9.83 -1.13 9.95
CA TYR A 42 9.55 -2.44 10.53
C TYR A 42 9.95 -2.49 12.00
N TYR A 43 9.08 -3.05 12.82
CA TYR A 43 9.37 -3.23 14.24
C TYR A 43 9.17 -4.67 14.68
N HIS A 44 10.03 -5.12 15.56
CA HIS A 44 9.87 -6.41 16.25
C HIS A 44 9.00 -6.21 17.50
N TYR A 45 8.09 -7.14 17.79
CA TYR A 45 7.10 -6.99 18.86
C TYR A 45 7.68 -6.61 20.22
N ASN A 46 8.86 -7.15 20.56
CA ASN A 46 9.53 -6.90 21.85
C ASN A 46 10.70 -5.90 21.73
N SER A 47 10.74 -5.06 20.71
CA SER A 47 11.79 -4.05 20.52
C SER A 47 11.44 -2.73 21.19
N LEU A 48 12.46 -1.89 21.44
CA LEU A 48 12.25 -0.52 21.93
C LEU A 48 11.38 0.31 20.97
N SER A 49 11.52 0.10 19.65
CA SER A 49 10.67 0.75 18.65
C SER A 49 9.20 0.33 18.77
N SER A 50 8.92 -0.93 19.09
CA SER A 50 7.57 -1.41 19.39
C SER A 50 7.01 -0.74 20.64
N TRP A 51 7.79 -0.67 21.71
CA TRP A 51 7.38 0.01 22.95
C TRP A 51 7.12 1.49 22.73
N ALA A 52 7.98 2.17 21.98
CA ALA A 52 7.81 3.58 21.64
C ALA A 52 6.50 3.79 20.85
N PHE A 53 6.25 2.98 19.83
CA PHE A 53 5.03 3.05 19.01
C PHE A 53 3.76 2.78 19.84
N ILE A 54 3.78 1.76 20.70
CA ILE A 54 2.66 1.44 21.60
C ILE A 54 2.43 2.59 22.59
N SER A 55 3.50 3.15 23.15
CA SER A 55 3.41 4.28 24.10
C SER A 55 2.81 5.52 23.45
N ILE A 56 3.20 5.85 22.22
CA ILE A 56 2.62 6.96 21.44
C ILE A 56 1.12 6.74 21.21
N ASN A 57 0.72 5.54 20.77
CA ASN A 57 -0.69 5.23 20.53
C ASN A 57 -1.52 5.20 21.83
N ARG A 58 -0.94 4.74 22.94
CA ARG A 58 -1.58 4.77 24.25
C ARG A 58 -1.79 6.23 24.70
N ARG A 59 -0.76 7.06 24.58
CA ARG A 59 -0.84 8.48 24.93
C ARG A 59 -1.92 9.22 24.14
N LYS A 60 -2.03 8.93 22.85
CA LYS A 60 -3.13 9.46 22.01
C LYS A 60 -4.49 9.12 22.61
N LYS A 61 -4.73 7.86 22.97
CA LYS A 61 -6.03 7.44 23.57
C LYS A 61 -6.29 8.13 24.91
N GLU A 62 -5.28 8.30 25.74
CA GLU A 62 -5.37 9.01 27.00
C GLU A 62 -5.72 10.49 26.78
N LEU A 63 -5.11 11.15 25.80
CA LEU A 63 -5.40 12.53 25.43
C LEU A 63 -6.82 12.69 24.88
N SER A 64 -7.27 11.80 24.00
CA SER A 64 -8.63 11.84 23.46
C SER A 64 -9.69 11.62 24.55
N ALA A 65 -9.44 10.69 25.49
CA ALA A 65 -10.33 10.48 26.63
C ALA A 65 -10.39 11.72 27.52
N PHE A 66 -9.25 12.34 27.83
CA PHE A 66 -9.15 13.55 28.62
C PHE A 66 -9.87 14.74 27.97
N LYS A 67 -9.72 14.92 26.65
CA LYS A 67 -10.44 15.92 25.87
C LYS A 67 -11.95 15.78 26.02
N ASN A 68 -12.46 14.57 25.90
CA ASN A 68 -13.89 14.28 26.01
C ASN A 68 -14.43 14.50 27.44
N GLU A 69 -13.62 14.22 28.48
CA GLU A 69 -14.03 14.34 29.87
C GLU A 69 -14.03 15.81 30.34
N TYR A 70 -13.07 16.61 29.92
CA TYR A 70 -12.86 17.96 30.44
C TYR A 70 -13.19 19.08 29.45
N GLY A 71 -13.62 18.76 28.23
CA GLY A 71 -13.99 19.76 27.22
C GLY A 71 -12.85 20.66 26.76
N ILE A 72 -11.61 20.20 26.89
CA ILE A 72 -10.43 21.00 26.60
C ILE A 72 -10.05 20.82 25.12
N ASP A 73 -10.44 21.79 24.29
CA ASP A 73 -10.18 21.76 22.84
C ASP A 73 -8.72 21.94 22.43
N SER A 74 -7.81 22.23 23.38
CA SER A 74 -6.48 22.74 23.05
C SER A 74 -5.34 21.74 23.12
N ILE A 75 -5.57 20.50 23.50
CA ILE A 75 -4.47 19.53 23.54
C ILE A 75 -4.24 18.99 22.14
N ASP A 76 -3.50 19.78 21.43
CA ASP A 76 -2.63 19.40 20.32
C ASP A 76 -3.27 18.49 19.26
N GLU A 77 -4.32 19.01 18.60
CA GLU A 77 -4.86 18.40 17.36
C GLU A 77 -3.74 18.13 16.35
N LYS A 78 -2.66 18.92 16.37
CA LYS A 78 -1.47 18.70 15.54
C LYS A 78 -0.72 17.43 15.93
N LEU A 79 -0.61 17.10 17.23
CA LEU A 79 0.03 15.88 17.69
C LEU A 79 -0.81 14.66 17.32
N GLU A 80 -2.12 14.69 17.51
CA GLU A 80 -3.02 13.62 17.10
C GLU A 80 -2.95 13.37 15.60
N SER A 81 -3.04 14.42 14.79
CA SER A 81 -2.92 14.35 13.34
C SER A 81 -1.56 13.79 12.91
N SER A 82 -0.47 14.22 13.55
CA SER A 82 0.88 13.72 13.25
C SER A 82 1.02 12.22 13.54
N ILE A 83 0.47 11.75 14.66
CA ILE A 83 0.47 10.33 15.01
C ILE A 83 -0.32 9.50 13.98
N GLU A 84 -1.47 10.02 13.54
CA GLU A 84 -2.29 9.35 12.52
C GLU A 84 -1.58 9.28 11.16
N LEU A 85 -0.93 10.35 10.76
CA LEU A 85 -0.13 10.38 9.53
C LEU A 85 1.05 9.40 9.57
N PHE A 86 1.65 9.21 10.74
CA PHE A 86 2.83 8.37 10.90
C PHE A 86 2.50 6.88 11.04
N ARG A 87 1.35 6.56 11.65
CA ARG A 87 0.92 5.18 11.94
C ARG A 87 0.94 4.23 10.73
N PRO A 88 0.53 4.63 9.51
CA PRO A 88 0.54 3.75 8.33
C PRO A 88 1.93 3.25 7.95
N TYR A 89 2.97 3.97 8.33
CA TYR A 89 4.34 3.63 8.00
C TYR A 89 4.98 2.62 8.96
N PHE A 90 4.26 2.19 10.00
CA PHE A 90 4.72 1.13 10.89
C PHE A 90 4.13 -0.22 10.48
N LYS A 91 4.98 -1.24 10.42
CA LYS A 91 4.58 -2.62 10.13
C LYS A 91 5.34 -3.57 11.04
N ARG A 92 4.68 -4.62 11.49
CA ARG A 92 5.38 -5.70 12.21
C ARG A 92 6.44 -6.32 11.30
N TYR A 93 7.60 -6.64 11.89
CA TYR A 93 8.66 -7.35 11.17
C TYR A 93 8.17 -8.70 10.64
N LYS A 94 7.38 -9.42 11.44
CA LYS A 94 6.88 -10.76 11.18
C LYS A 94 5.43 -10.89 11.61
N GLY A 95 4.66 -11.70 10.93
CA GLY A 95 3.28 -11.95 11.28
C GLY A 95 2.53 -12.76 10.25
N LYS A 96 1.25 -12.97 10.51
CA LYS A 96 0.32 -13.60 9.58
C LYS A 96 -0.29 -12.56 8.65
N TYR A 97 -0.66 -12.98 7.45
CA TYR A 97 -1.37 -12.15 6.48
C TYR A 97 -2.75 -12.76 6.17
N PHE A 98 -3.68 -11.93 5.76
CA PHE A 98 -4.98 -12.39 5.29
C PHE A 98 -4.86 -13.01 3.90
N ILE A 99 -5.41 -14.21 3.73
CA ILE A 99 -5.44 -14.89 2.45
C ILE A 99 -6.41 -14.15 1.53
N LYS A 100 -5.93 -13.77 0.35
CA LYS A 100 -6.71 -12.98 -0.62
C LYS A 100 -8.04 -13.65 -0.96
N GLY A 101 -9.13 -12.92 -0.76
CA GLY A 101 -10.50 -13.37 -1.06
C GLY A 101 -11.15 -14.19 0.05
N THR A 102 -10.52 -14.29 1.20
CA THR A 102 -11.06 -14.93 2.40
C THR A 102 -10.88 -14.03 3.62
N ASP A 103 -11.58 -14.32 4.73
CA ASP A 103 -11.35 -13.69 6.02
C ASP A 103 -10.35 -14.49 6.89
N GLU A 104 -9.67 -15.47 6.29
CA GLU A 104 -8.75 -16.36 6.99
C GLU A 104 -7.32 -15.78 7.00
N GLU A 105 -6.65 -15.94 8.13
CA GLU A 105 -5.22 -15.67 8.24
C GLU A 105 -4.40 -16.85 7.73
N SER A 106 -3.20 -16.57 7.23
CA SER A 106 -2.23 -17.61 6.86
C SER A 106 -1.89 -18.51 8.06
N LYS A 107 -1.67 -19.80 7.81
CA LYS A 107 -1.26 -20.74 8.86
C LYS A 107 0.11 -20.38 9.42
N GLU A 108 1.03 -19.99 8.57
CA GLU A 108 2.40 -19.65 8.91
C GLU A 108 2.60 -18.14 8.94
N GLU A 109 3.54 -17.71 9.78
CA GLU A 109 4.00 -16.34 9.81
C GLU A 109 5.02 -16.11 8.69
N VAL A 110 4.98 -14.92 8.09
CA VAL A 110 5.94 -14.46 7.09
C VAL A 110 6.75 -13.28 7.61
N GLU A 111 7.94 -13.12 7.10
CA GLU A 111 8.79 -11.98 7.38
C GLU A 111 8.43 -10.81 6.45
N PHE A 112 7.56 -9.92 6.90
CA PHE A 112 7.14 -8.75 6.11
C PHE A 112 8.30 -7.81 5.74
N PHE A 113 9.36 -7.83 6.52
CA PHE A 113 10.59 -7.08 6.24
C PHE A 113 11.19 -7.43 4.87
N LEU A 114 11.03 -8.66 4.41
CA LEU A 114 11.54 -9.09 3.10
C LEU A 114 10.86 -8.38 1.92
N GLU A 115 9.67 -7.82 2.15
CA GLU A 115 8.97 -7.04 1.13
C GLU A 115 9.63 -5.68 0.89
N ARG A 116 10.38 -5.16 1.87
CA ARG A 116 10.94 -3.80 1.83
C ARG A 116 9.90 -2.79 1.34
N GLU A 117 8.73 -2.84 1.98
CA GLU A 117 7.53 -2.14 1.55
C GLU A 117 7.71 -0.62 1.61
N TRP A 118 7.22 0.04 0.58
CA TRP A 118 7.05 1.49 0.50
C TRP A 118 5.57 1.81 0.42
N ARG A 119 5.15 2.88 1.05
CA ARG A 119 3.74 3.28 1.09
C ARG A 119 3.54 4.72 0.65
N SER A 120 2.47 4.91 -0.11
CA SER A 120 1.86 6.21 -0.33
C SER A 120 0.55 6.27 0.44
N PHE A 121 0.41 7.35 1.17
CA PHE A 121 -0.79 7.64 1.92
C PHE A 121 -1.33 9.01 1.49
N PRO A 122 -2.54 9.12 0.94
CA PRO A 122 -3.10 10.41 0.60
C PRO A 122 -3.39 11.18 1.88
N VAL A 123 -2.83 12.36 2.00
CA VAL A 123 -3.25 13.34 3.01
C VAL A 123 -4.40 14.11 2.42
N VAL A 124 -5.59 13.91 2.95
CA VAL A 124 -6.81 14.56 2.45
C VAL A 124 -7.17 15.68 3.41
N GLU A 125 -7.00 16.91 2.97
CA GLU A 125 -7.34 18.10 3.73
C GLU A 125 -8.85 18.11 4.04
N GLY A 126 -9.22 18.29 5.30
CA GLY A 126 -10.64 18.34 5.72
C GLY A 126 -11.31 16.98 5.97
N TYR A 127 -10.59 15.86 5.84
CA TYR A 127 -11.11 14.57 6.27
C TYR A 127 -10.73 14.27 7.72
N GLU A 128 -11.72 14.07 8.57
CA GLU A 128 -11.52 13.71 9.99
C GLU A 128 -10.83 12.35 10.17
N HIS A 129 -10.95 11.45 9.16
CA HIS A 129 -10.41 10.11 9.21
C HIS A 129 -9.63 9.77 7.95
N LEU A 130 -8.32 9.54 8.12
CA LEU A 130 -7.44 9.05 7.06
C LEU A 130 -7.69 7.58 6.69
N TYR A 131 -8.58 6.90 7.41
CA TYR A 131 -8.88 5.48 7.23
C TYR A 131 -10.38 5.22 7.29
N LEU A 132 -10.82 4.24 6.54
CA LEU A 132 -12.06 3.56 6.87
C LEU A 132 -11.85 2.71 8.13
N ASP A 133 -12.80 2.71 9.05
CA ASP A 133 -12.79 1.75 10.12
C ASP A 133 -12.92 0.31 9.56
N ILE A 134 -12.70 -0.70 10.39
CA ILE A 134 -12.68 -2.10 9.91
C ILE A 134 -14.06 -2.53 9.38
N ASN A 135 -15.14 -2.02 9.92
CA ASN A 135 -16.48 -2.37 9.50
C ASN A 135 -16.82 -1.73 8.15
N ASP A 136 -16.49 -0.44 8.00
CA ASP A 136 -16.65 0.28 6.74
C ASP A 136 -15.75 -0.27 5.64
N TYR A 137 -14.53 -0.73 5.98
CA TYR A 137 -13.64 -1.40 5.03
C TYR A 137 -14.18 -2.75 4.56
N LYS A 138 -14.85 -3.52 5.44
CA LYS A 138 -15.50 -4.78 5.08
C LYS A 138 -16.72 -4.58 4.20
N ASP A 139 -17.39 -3.44 4.32
CA ASP A 139 -18.49 -3.07 3.44
C ASP A 139 -17.97 -2.65 2.06
N LEU A 140 -18.24 -3.49 1.07
CA LEU A 140 -17.79 -3.27 -0.30
C LEU A 140 -18.34 -1.97 -0.91
N GLY A 141 -19.58 -1.61 -0.58
CA GLY A 141 -20.23 -0.39 -1.05
C GLY A 141 -19.53 0.87 -0.50
N LYS A 142 -19.30 0.92 0.80
CA LYS A 142 -18.59 2.02 1.45
C LYS A 142 -17.15 2.15 0.96
N ARG A 143 -16.44 1.03 0.82
CA ARG A 143 -15.09 1.01 0.29
C ARG A 143 -15.00 1.55 -1.13
N ASN A 144 -15.90 1.14 -2.02
CA ASN A 144 -15.94 1.62 -3.40
C ASN A 144 -16.30 3.11 -3.46
N THR A 145 -17.25 3.57 -2.65
CA THR A 145 -17.60 4.99 -2.54
C THR A 145 -16.40 5.82 -2.09
N TYR A 146 -15.68 5.38 -1.07
CA TYR A 146 -14.48 6.06 -0.59
C TYR A 146 -13.38 6.11 -1.66
N GLN A 147 -13.13 5.00 -2.36
CA GLN A 147 -12.17 4.98 -3.46
C GLN A 147 -12.55 5.93 -4.60
N LYS A 148 -13.84 6.00 -4.94
CA LYS A 148 -14.35 6.93 -5.94
C LYS A 148 -14.13 8.39 -5.52
N GLN A 149 -14.44 8.73 -4.27
CA GLN A 149 -14.18 10.07 -3.73
C GLN A 149 -12.69 10.43 -3.79
N LEU A 150 -11.78 9.53 -3.40
CA LEU A 150 -10.34 9.77 -3.51
C LEU A 150 -9.93 10.05 -4.96
N PHE A 151 -10.48 9.33 -5.92
CA PHE A 151 -10.21 9.54 -7.33
C PHE A 151 -10.73 10.88 -7.84
N GLU A 152 -11.98 11.22 -7.52
CA GLU A 152 -12.64 12.47 -7.94
C GLU A 152 -11.95 13.71 -7.38
N HIS A 153 -11.40 13.63 -6.17
CA HIS A 153 -10.62 14.70 -5.55
C HIS A 153 -9.13 14.72 -5.96
N GLY A 154 -8.72 13.86 -6.86
CA GLY A 154 -7.34 13.84 -7.38
C GLY A 154 -6.29 13.25 -6.41
N TYR A 155 -6.70 12.55 -5.36
CA TYR A 155 -5.80 11.89 -4.40
C TYR A 155 -5.23 10.55 -4.91
N CYS A 156 -4.94 10.50 -6.21
CA CYS A 156 -4.34 9.34 -6.84
C CYS A 156 -2.88 9.61 -7.19
N LEU A 157 -2.05 8.58 -7.08
CA LEU A 157 -0.70 8.63 -7.60
C LEU A 157 -0.74 8.79 -9.12
N LYS A 158 -0.14 9.86 -9.61
CA LYS A 158 -0.02 10.11 -11.05
C LYS A 158 1.33 9.61 -11.54
N PHE A 159 1.33 8.98 -12.69
CA PHE A 159 2.54 8.51 -13.35
C PHE A 159 2.36 8.49 -14.85
N ASP A 160 3.46 8.66 -15.55
CA ASP A 160 3.54 8.64 -17.01
C ASP A 160 4.15 7.33 -17.50
N TRP A 161 4.16 7.17 -18.83
CA TRP A 161 4.75 5.99 -19.44
C TRP A 161 6.23 5.80 -19.08
N ASP A 162 6.99 6.88 -18.94
CA ASP A 162 8.41 6.83 -18.63
C ASP A 162 8.71 6.38 -17.20
N ASP A 163 7.80 6.60 -16.28
CA ASP A 163 7.90 6.15 -14.89
C ASP A 163 7.79 4.63 -14.74
N ILE A 164 7.24 3.96 -15.75
CA ILE A 164 7.09 2.51 -15.78
C ILE A 164 8.35 1.87 -16.34
N LEU A 165 9.04 1.04 -15.60
CA LEU A 165 10.19 0.27 -16.08
C LEU A 165 9.74 -1.00 -16.80
N LYS A 166 8.81 -1.76 -16.20
CA LYS A 166 8.30 -3.02 -16.73
C LYS A 166 6.87 -3.31 -16.32
N ILE A 167 6.19 -4.08 -17.16
CA ILE A 167 4.85 -4.60 -16.87
C ILE A 167 4.91 -6.11 -17.08
N GLY A 168 4.78 -6.86 -16.00
CA GLY A 168 4.71 -8.30 -16.06
C GLY A 168 3.26 -8.77 -16.18
N CYS A 169 2.99 -9.69 -17.10
CA CYS A 169 1.67 -10.30 -17.22
C CYS A 169 1.76 -11.73 -17.74
N CYS A 170 0.73 -12.54 -17.50
CA CYS A 170 0.63 -13.86 -18.11
C CYS A 170 0.40 -13.76 -19.63
N ARG A 171 0.81 -14.79 -20.37
CA ARG A 171 0.75 -14.78 -21.84
C ARG A 171 -0.67 -14.54 -22.39
N LYS A 172 -1.68 -15.03 -21.68
CA LYS A 172 -3.09 -14.89 -22.08
C LYS A 172 -3.54 -13.41 -22.04
N LYS A 173 -3.09 -12.63 -21.06
CA LYS A 173 -3.46 -11.22 -20.86
C LYS A 173 -2.64 -10.23 -21.69
N LYS A 174 -1.62 -10.69 -22.40
CA LYS A 174 -0.68 -9.78 -23.12
C LYS A 174 -1.37 -8.82 -24.08
N ARG A 175 -2.40 -9.27 -24.82
CA ARG A 175 -3.12 -8.41 -25.78
C ARG A 175 -3.92 -7.33 -25.08
N GLU A 176 -4.63 -7.69 -24.01
CA GLU A 176 -5.42 -6.76 -23.19
C GLU A 176 -4.52 -5.70 -22.53
N VAL A 177 -3.38 -6.12 -21.98
CA VAL A 177 -2.39 -5.20 -21.38
C VAL A 177 -1.85 -4.22 -22.41
N ILE A 178 -1.49 -4.68 -23.62
CA ILE A 178 -1.05 -3.79 -24.70
C ILE A 178 -2.13 -2.77 -25.04
N GLN A 179 -3.37 -3.20 -25.19
CA GLN A 179 -4.48 -2.31 -25.51
C GLN A 179 -4.73 -1.28 -24.42
N ALA A 180 -4.69 -1.72 -23.15
CA ALA A 180 -4.81 -0.83 -22.00
C ALA A 180 -3.71 0.24 -21.99
N ILE A 181 -2.45 -0.15 -22.22
CA ILE A 181 -1.31 0.77 -22.30
C ILE A 181 -1.51 1.80 -23.41
N GLN A 182 -1.91 1.36 -24.61
CA GLN A 182 -2.16 2.25 -25.75
C GLN A 182 -3.26 3.28 -25.43
N ASN A 183 -4.36 2.82 -24.83
CA ASN A 183 -5.49 3.66 -24.47
C ASN A 183 -5.12 4.67 -23.35
N THR A 184 -4.32 4.25 -22.39
CA THR A 184 -3.98 5.09 -21.22
C THR A 184 -2.89 6.12 -21.55
N PHE A 185 -1.84 5.71 -22.27
CA PHE A 185 -0.64 6.52 -22.47
C PHE A 185 -0.48 7.04 -23.91
N GLY A 186 -1.36 6.66 -24.83
CA GLY A 186 -1.27 7.10 -26.24
C GLY A 186 -0.05 6.54 -27.00
N VAL A 187 0.68 5.56 -26.43
CA VAL A 187 1.88 5.00 -27.06
C VAL A 187 1.52 3.95 -28.13
N ASP A 188 2.35 3.84 -29.16
CA ASP A 188 2.16 2.82 -30.17
C ASP A 188 2.43 1.39 -29.65
N ARG A 189 1.92 0.39 -30.38
CA ARG A 189 2.02 -1.02 -30.00
C ARG A 189 3.47 -1.52 -29.85
N LYS A 190 4.39 -1.02 -30.67
CA LYS A 190 5.80 -1.40 -30.65
C LYS A 190 6.46 -0.88 -29.37
N THR A 191 6.18 0.35 -29.02
CA THR A 191 6.63 1.00 -27.78
C THR A 191 6.06 0.31 -26.54
N ALA A 192 4.75 0.02 -26.52
CA ALA A 192 4.12 -0.71 -25.42
C ALA A 192 4.78 -2.09 -25.16
N ARG A 193 5.11 -2.82 -26.25
CA ARG A 193 5.74 -4.14 -26.14
C ARG A 193 7.12 -4.14 -25.50
N LYS A 194 7.88 -3.04 -25.58
CA LYS A 194 9.25 -2.96 -25.05
C LYS A 194 9.30 -3.14 -23.53
N LYS A 195 8.25 -2.70 -22.82
CA LYS A 195 8.17 -2.77 -21.36
C LYS A 195 7.40 -4.00 -20.85
N ILE A 196 6.85 -4.85 -21.74
CA ILE A 196 6.07 -6.02 -21.33
C ILE A 196 6.98 -7.25 -21.17
N GLU A 197 6.92 -7.84 -19.99
CA GLU A 197 7.57 -9.12 -19.65
C GLU A 197 6.50 -10.22 -19.46
N ILE A 198 6.75 -11.39 -20.05
CA ILE A 198 5.84 -12.55 -19.89
C ILE A 198 6.26 -13.35 -18.68
N ILE A 199 5.38 -13.39 -17.68
CA ILE A 199 5.55 -14.20 -16.49
C ILE A 199 5.33 -15.65 -16.84
N ARG A 200 6.33 -16.48 -16.60
CA ARG A 200 6.22 -17.94 -16.71
C ARG A 200 5.91 -18.47 -15.30
N LYS A 201 4.65 -18.82 -15.04
CA LYS A 201 4.34 -19.56 -13.81
C LYS A 201 5.16 -20.85 -13.84
N LYS A 202 6.08 -21.02 -12.93
CA LYS A 202 6.60 -22.36 -12.61
C LYS A 202 5.41 -23.12 -12.03
N LEU A 203 4.98 -24.18 -12.70
CA LEU A 203 4.09 -25.16 -12.10
C LEU A 203 4.82 -25.69 -10.87
N VAL A 204 4.35 -25.30 -9.70
CA VAL A 204 4.76 -25.97 -8.46
C VAL A 204 4.05 -27.32 -8.53
N ASN A 205 4.81 -28.36 -8.87
CA ASN A 205 4.37 -29.76 -8.75
C ASN A 205 4.26 -30.11 -7.27
#